data_94b741ccd35e09da2b1edaa81503e0b2
#
_entry.id   94b741ccd35e09da2b1edaa81503e0b2
#
_cell.length_a   1.000
_cell.length_b   1.000
_cell.length_c   1.000
_cell.angle_alpha   90.00
_cell.angle_beta   90.00
_cell.angle_gamma   90.00
#
_symmetry.space_group_name_H-M   'P 1'
#
loop_
_entity.id
_entity.type
_entity.pdbx_description
1 polymer ?
#
loop_
_entity_poly.entity_id
_entity_poly.type
_entity_poly.pdbx_seq_one_letter_code
_entity_poly.pdbx_strand_id
1 'polypeptide(L)'
;VAATTAKECDLKSPRGTLARLLCLGLALMLGATAFLASTAQAQQPERRRTLLDMLFGERQPAYVPPQNAQRPRDGKTRKKNNRSVTTIQTNTPSARAAAVPPPPPKLDNAKRVLVVGDFVAGALADGLVAAFEGSPGVVVEKRSNGSSGLVRDDFYDWPSTLPALVTELKPSVLIIQIGANDRQQLVTSEGRLDFRTDPWFAAYGERVVRLATVAAETRVPVIWVGLPAFRPQNMTADALRLNTIYRASIEKANGEFVDVWEGFVDQEGRFIVTGSDINGQPVRLRGNDGINFTGPGKRKLAFYVEKSVRRYLGDMTSPDLVRLDASNLPELISLPPSENKGIVTTPPIDLFDPELDGAEELLGETRPPSSPFPTPRDQLVQNGRLPDPPVGRVDYVKRPAQTTVATP
;
A
#
# COMPACT_ATOMS: atom_id res chain seq x y z
N VAL A 1 -83.66 1.94 -33.46
CA VAL A 1 -84.04 1.38 -34.82
C VAL A 1 -82.77 0.79 -35.38
N ALA A 2 -82.90 -0.44 -35.89
CA ALA A 2 -82.00 -1.28 -36.69
C ALA A 2 -80.98 -2.12 -35.94
N ALA A 3 -81.42 -3.38 -35.81
CA ALA A 3 -80.64 -4.61 -35.75
C ALA A 3 -79.90 -4.85 -37.05
N THR A 4 -78.72 -5.48 -37.03
CA THR A 4 -78.23 -6.28 -38.15
C THR A 4 -77.26 -7.32 -37.67
N THR A 5 -77.75 -8.49 -37.55
CA THR A 5 -77.32 -9.87 -37.97
C THR A 5 -75.84 -10.19 -37.98
N ALA A 6 -75.55 -11.21 -37.22
CA ALA A 6 -74.41 -12.10 -37.30
C ALA A 6 -74.21 -12.70 -38.70
N LYS A 7 -72.98 -12.84 -39.12
CA LYS A 7 -72.61 -13.74 -40.23
C LYS A 7 -71.41 -14.58 -39.76
N GLU A 8 -71.72 -15.83 -39.45
CA GLU A 8 -70.74 -16.90 -39.33
C GLU A 8 -70.03 -17.05 -40.68
N CYS A 9 -68.68 -16.99 -40.60
CA CYS A 9 -67.82 -17.46 -41.69
C CYS A 9 -66.98 -18.60 -41.17
N ASP A 10 -67.43 -19.77 -41.50
CA ASP A 10 -66.66 -21.02 -41.41
C ASP A 10 -65.52 -20.95 -42.46
N LEU A 11 -64.32 -20.81 -42.07
CA LEU A 11 -63.09 -20.96 -42.89
C LEU A 11 -62.27 -22.09 -42.34
N LYS A 12 -62.51 -23.30 -42.85
CA LYS A 12 -61.55 -24.40 -42.78
C LYS A 12 -60.30 -24.02 -43.55
N SER A 13 -59.34 -23.43 -42.86
CA SER A 13 -58.04 -23.08 -43.40
C SER A 13 -56.99 -24.18 -43.08
N PRO A 14 -56.26 -24.69 -44.09
CA PRO A 14 -55.26 -25.74 -43.90
C PRO A 14 -54.08 -25.30 -43.13
N ARG A 15 -54.03 -24.02 -42.69
CA ARG A 15 -52.97 -23.46 -41.86
C ARG A 15 -52.96 -23.91 -40.38
N GLY A 16 -54.13 -24.41 -39.89
CA GLY A 16 -54.27 -24.91 -38.51
C GLY A 16 -53.57 -26.24 -38.23
N THR A 17 -53.53 -27.10 -39.26
CA THR A 17 -52.88 -28.43 -39.16
C THR A 17 -51.34 -28.30 -39.16
N LEU A 18 -50.82 -27.40 -39.98
CA LEU A 18 -49.34 -27.16 -40.01
C LEU A 18 -48.86 -26.58 -38.72
N ALA A 19 -49.56 -25.62 -38.09
CA ALA A 19 -49.24 -25.03 -36.80
C ALA A 19 -49.30 -26.06 -35.66
N ARG A 20 -50.30 -26.99 -35.68
CA ARG A 20 -50.40 -28.07 -34.68
C ARG A 20 -49.28 -29.11 -34.81
N LEU A 21 -48.86 -29.44 -36.04
CA LEU A 21 -47.75 -30.35 -36.29
C LEU A 21 -46.40 -29.70 -35.88
N LEU A 22 -46.21 -28.38 -36.07
CA LEU A 22 -45.03 -27.64 -35.64
C LEU A 22 -44.94 -27.54 -34.10
N CYS A 23 -46.07 -27.30 -33.41
CA CYS A 23 -46.09 -27.29 -31.93
C CYS A 23 -45.85 -28.68 -31.33
N LEU A 24 -46.36 -29.76 -31.95
CA LEU A 24 -46.07 -31.14 -31.51
C LEU A 24 -44.60 -31.52 -31.74
N GLY A 25 -44.01 -31.10 -32.86
CA GLY A 25 -42.59 -31.31 -33.14
C GLY A 25 -41.67 -30.57 -32.16
N LEU A 26 -42.02 -29.32 -31.79
CA LEU A 26 -41.28 -28.54 -30.82
C LEU A 26 -41.38 -29.10 -29.39
N ALA A 27 -42.56 -29.62 -29.01
CA ALA A 27 -42.75 -30.28 -27.71
C ALA A 27 -41.98 -31.61 -27.60
N LEU A 28 -41.88 -32.38 -28.69
CA LEU A 28 -41.10 -33.61 -28.75
C LEU A 28 -39.57 -33.33 -28.71
N MET A 29 -39.10 -32.24 -29.35
CA MET A 29 -37.69 -31.82 -29.26
C MET A 29 -37.33 -31.35 -27.87
N LEU A 30 -38.17 -30.58 -27.16
CA LEU A 30 -37.97 -30.16 -25.80
C LEU A 30 -38.04 -31.31 -24.79
N GLY A 31 -38.86 -32.34 -25.03
CA GLY A 31 -38.93 -33.55 -24.21
C GLY A 31 -37.67 -34.43 -24.33
N ALA A 32 -37.09 -34.52 -25.53
CA ALA A 32 -35.85 -35.30 -25.77
C ALA A 32 -34.60 -34.69 -25.12
N THR A 33 -34.56 -33.38 -25.00
CA THR A 33 -33.41 -32.70 -24.31
C THR A 33 -33.47 -32.81 -22.79
N ALA A 34 -34.66 -33.00 -22.20
CA ALA A 34 -34.81 -33.22 -20.77
C ALA A 34 -34.42 -34.64 -20.31
N PHE A 35 -34.46 -35.63 -21.22
CA PHE A 35 -34.10 -37.02 -20.87
C PHE A 35 -32.60 -37.35 -20.99
N LEU A 36 -31.81 -36.46 -21.61
CA LEU A 36 -30.37 -36.63 -21.75
C LEU A 36 -29.56 -35.93 -20.64
N ALA A 37 -30.24 -35.27 -19.68
CA ALA A 37 -29.56 -34.51 -18.60
C ALA A 37 -29.36 -35.32 -17.30
N SER A 38 -29.62 -36.62 -17.27
CA SER A 38 -29.63 -37.40 -16.00
C SER A 38 -28.55 -38.45 -15.86
N THR A 39 -27.40 -38.32 -16.52
CA THR A 39 -26.20 -39.13 -16.17
C THR A 39 -24.90 -38.38 -16.43
N ALA A 40 -24.75 -37.19 -15.85
CA ALA A 40 -23.42 -36.63 -15.65
C ALA A 40 -22.93 -37.01 -14.25
N GLN A 41 -22.51 -38.25 -14.07
CA GLN A 41 -21.65 -38.66 -13.01
C GLN A 41 -20.32 -37.94 -13.23
N ALA A 42 -19.97 -37.05 -12.30
CA ALA A 42 -18.67 -36.40 -12.28
C ALA A 42 -17.58 -37.45 -12.17
N GLN A 43 -16.96 -37.81 -13.28
CA GLN A 43 -15.68 -38.50 -13.29
C GLN A 43 -14.65 -37.52 -12.73
N GLN A 44 -14.15 -37.77 -11.54
CA GLN A 44 -12.96 -37.14 -11.04
C GLN A 44 -11.83 -37.37 -12.06
N PRO A 45 -11.11 -36.33 -12.50
CA PRO A 45 -9.96 -36.52 -13.36
C PRO A 45 -8.91 -37.33 -12.59
N GLU A 46 -8.62 -38.53 -13.04
CA GLU A 46 -7.46 -39.29 -12.57
C GLU A 46 -6.22 -38.42 -12.76
N ARG A 47 -5.61 -38.01 -11.64
CA ARG A 47 -4.32 -37.31 -11.66
C ARG A 47 -3.29 -38.24 -12.29
N ARG A 48 -2.85 -37.91 -13.49
CA ARG A 48 -1.67 -38.53 -14.09
C ARG A 48 -0.49 -38.23 -13.18
N ARG A 49 0.09 -39.28 -12.60
CA ARG A 49 1.30 -39.19 -11.79
C ARG A 49 2.42 -38.63 -12.64
N THR A 50 3.04 -37.55 -12.19
CA THR A 50 4.19 -36.96 -12.86
C THR A 50 5.48 -37.69 -12.42
N LEU A 51 6.53 -37.60 -13.25
CA LEU A 51 7.84 -38.17 -12.94
C LEU A 51 8.43 -37.62 -11.62
N LEU A 52 8.03 -36.45 -11.21
CA LEU A 52 8.40 -35.81 -9.95
C LEU A 52 7.77 -36.50 -8.72
N ASP A 53 6.51 -36.97 -8.84
CA ASP A 53 5.84 -37.71 -7.77
C ASP A 53 6.48 -39.09 -7.55
N MET A 54 7.09 -39.68 -8.60
CA MET A 54 7.84 -40.95 -8.51
C MET A 54 9.20 -40.77 -7.83
N LEU A 55 9.82 -39.60 -7.96
CA LEU A 55 11.20 -39.38 -7.46
C LEU A 55 11.24 -38.84 -6.02
N PHE A 56 10.22 -38.16 -5.55
CA PHE A 56 10.23 -37.46 -4.25
C PHE A 56 9.18 -37.90 -3.23
N GLY A 57 8.34 -38.92 -3.53
CA GLY A 57 7.41 -39.53 -2.60
C GLY A 57 6.35 -38.57 -2.04
N GLU A 58 5.08 -38.94 -2.10
CA GLU A 58 3.96 -38.18 -1.50
C GLU A 58 4.19 -38.00 0.01
N ARG A 59 4.30 -36.73 0.46
CA ARG A 59 4.10 -36.39 1.86
C ARG A 59 2.61 -36.44 2.16
N GLN A 60 2.16 -37.50 2.83
CA GLN A 60 0.79 -37.58 3.34
C GLN A 60 0.54 -36.43 4.32
N PRO A 61 -0.59 -35.72 4.21
CA PRO A 61 -0.99 -34.73 5.20
C PRO A 61 -1.24 -35.43 6.54
N ALA A 62 -0.68 -34.89 7.62
CA ALA A 62 -0.87 -35.39 8.96
C ALA A 62 -2.37 -35.42 9.31
N TYR A 63 -2.91 -36.59 9.57
CA TYR A 63 -4.26 -36.80 10.08
C TYR A 63 -4.35 -36.29 11.51
N VAL A 64 -5.22 -35.29 11.74
CA VAL A 64 -5.57 -34.79 13.08
C VAL A 64 -6.81 -35.58 13.52
N PRO A 65 -6.70 -36.48 14.54
CA PRO A 65 -7.87 -37.19 15.06
C PRO A 65 -8.77 -36.29 15.92
N PRO A 66 -10.11 -36.45 15.86
CA PRO A 66 -11.01 -35.71 16.74
C PRO A 66 -10.82 -36.14 18.19
N GLN A 67 -10.69 -35.17 19.10
CA GLN A 67 -10.69 -35.38 20.54
C GLN A 67 -12.09 -35.81 20.97
N ASN A 68 -12.23 -37.04 21.41
CA ASN A 68 -13.10 -37.57 22.44
C ASN A 68 -13.47 -39.04 22.16
N ALA A 69 -12.71 -39.95 22.75
CA ALA A 69 -13.21 -41.28 23.16
C ALA A 69 -12.33 -41.80 24.28
N GLN A 70 -12.89 -41.89 25.46
CA GLN A 70 -12.35 -42.54 26.64
C GLN A 70 -12.12 -44.03 26.34
N ARG A 71 -10.91 -44.55 26.61
CA ARG A 71 -10.63 -45.98 26.63
C ARG A 71 -10.14 -46.44 28.03
N PRO A 72 -10.57 -47.64 28.49
CA PRO A 72 -10.15 -48.17 29.76
C PRO A 72 -8.68 -48.65 29.74
N ARG A 73 -8.07 -48.56 30.91
CA ARG A 73 -6.74 -49.08 31.21
C ARG A 73 -6.78 -50.59 31.28
N ASP A 74 -5.84 -51.25 30.60
CA ASP A 74 -5.31 -52.52 31.04
C ASP A 74 -3.80 -52.58 30.75
N GLY A 75 -3.07 -52.99 31.80
CA GLY A 75 -1.64 -52.93 31.84
C GLY A 75 -0.94 -54.12 31.13
N LYS A 76 0.28 -53.82 30.65
CA LYS A 76 1.44 -54.74 30.75
C LYS A 76 2.74 -54.01 30.42
N THR A 77 3.58 -53.97 31.40
CA THR A 77 4.97 -53.49 31.42
C THR A 77 5.86 -54.17 30.38
N ARG A 78 6.60 -53.41 29.58
CA ARG A 78 7.78 -53.87 28.88
C ARG A 78 8.91 -52.82 28.97
N LYS A 79 9.91 -53.16 29.81
CA LYS A 79 11.16 -52.44 29.95
C LYS A 79 11.87 -52.32 28.60
N LYS A 80 12.25 -51.11 28.21
CA LYS A 80 13.21 -50.86 27.15
C LYS A 80 14.23 -49.83 27.61
N ASN A 81 15.48 -50.22 27.58
CA ASN A 81 16.65 -49.47 28.02
C ASN A 81 16.75 -48.14 27.29
N ASN A 82 16.75 -47.05 28.03
CA ASN A 82 17.13 -45.73 27.54
C ASN A 82 18.63 -45.53 27.81
N ARG A 83 19.38 -45.39 26.72
CA ARG A 83 20.66 -44.71 26.76
C ARG A 83 20.35 -43.21 26.81
N SER A 84 20.67 -42.58 27.93
CA SER A 84 20.59 -41.14 28.14
C SER A 84 21.62 -40.43 27.25
N VAL A 85 21.14 -39.71 26.24
CA VAL A 85 21.94 -38.66 25.61
C VAL A 85 21.72 -37.42 26.44
N THR A 86 22.73 -37.02 27.18
CA THR A 86 22.73 -35.74 27.94
C THR A 86 22.76 -34.61 26.96
N THR A 87 21.60 -34.05 26.66
CA THR A 87 21.49 -32.75 25.97
C THR A 87 21.76 -31.68 27.01
N ILE A 88 22.90 -31.02 26.89
CA ILE A 88 23.23 -29.83 27.69
C ILE A 88 22.21 -28.74 27.23
N GLN A 89 21.17 -28.55 28.03
CA GLN A 89 20.34 -27.35 27.91
C GLN A 89 21.14 -26.18 28.42
N THR A 90 21.72 -25.40 27.53
CA THR A 90 22.15 -24.04 27.83
C THR A 90 20.89 -23.21 28.07
N ASN A 91 20.55 -23.02 29.34
CA ASN A 91 19.58 -22.01 29.75
C ASN A 91 20.19 -20.62 29.50
N THR A 92 20.09 -20.18 28.27
CA THR A 92 20.20 -18.75 27.99
C THR A 92 18.88 -18.13 28.48
N PRO A 93 18.86 -17.21 29.43
CA PRO A 93 17.63 -16.51 29.80
C PRO A 93 17.14 -15.78 28.55
N SER A 94 16.09 -16.33 27.93
CA SER A 94 15.34 -15.60 26.91
C SER A 94 14.91 -14.29 27.57
N ALA A 95 15.52 -13.19 27.16
CA ALA A 95 15.08 -11.89 27.58
C ALA A 95 13.60 -11.79 27.21
N ARG A 96 12.74 -11.87 28.21
CA ARG A 96 11.30 -11.71 28.10
C ARG A 96 11.13 -10.34 27.42
N ALA A 97 10.79 -10.34 26.13
CA ALA A 97 10.49 -9.11 25.43
C ALA A 97 9.49 -8.35 26.28
N ALA A 98 9.86 -7.15 26.73
CA ALA A 98 8.99 -6.29 27.52
C ALA A 98 7.66 -6.20 26.74
N ALA A 99 6.56 -6.52 27.40
CA ALA A 99 5.25 -6.45 26.77
C ALA A 99 5.04 -5.01 26.30
N VAL A 100 4.90 -4.82 24.98
CA VAL A 100 4.58 -3.51 24.42
C VAL A 100 3.28 -3.07 25.08
N PRO A 101 3.23 -1.88 25.71
CA PRO A 101 2.02 -1.40 26.34
C PRO A 101 0.90 -1.33 25.30
N PRO A 102 -0.36 -1.61 25.68
CA PRO A 102 -1.48 -1.52 24.74
C PRO A 102 -1.60 -0.08 24.20
N PRO A 103 -2.05 0.07 22.94
CA PRO A 103 -2.21 1.40 22.35
C PRO A 103 -3.19 2.24 23.19
N PRO A 104 -2.99 3.56 23.23
CA PRO A 104 -3.87 4.45 23.99
C PRO A 104 -5.29 4.42 23.41
N PRO A 105 -6.32 4.54 24.25
CA PRO A 105 -7.70 4.64 23.78
C PRO A 105 -7.87 5.89 22.89
N LYS A 106 -8.73 5.80 21.88
CA LYS A 106 -9.04 6.93 21.02
C LYS A 106 -9.92 7.94 21.74
N LEU A 107 -9.73 9.22 21.43
CA LEU A 107 -10.50 10.31 22.02
C LEU A 107 -11.88 10.41 21.38
N ASP A 108 -12.87 10.92 22.11
CA ASP A 108 -14.23 11.14 21.60
C ASP A 108 -14.25 12.18 20.47
N ASN A 109 -13.36 13.18 20.51
CA ASN A 109 -13.18 14.21 19.49
C ASN A 109 -12.11 13.87 18.46
N ALA A 110 -11.66 12.60 18.37
CA ALA A 110 -10.67 12.19 17.40
C ALA A 110 -11.09 12.52 15.98
N LYS A 111 -10.16 13.06 15.19
CA LYS A 111 -10.36 13.35 13.78
C LYS A 111 -10.39 12.06 12.97
N ARG A 112 -11.36 11.95 12.05
CA ARG A 112 -11.55 10.76 11.22
C ARG A 112 -10.89 10.91 9.87
N VAL A 113 -10.17 9.87 9.45
CA VAL A 113 -9.60 9.70 8.11
C VAL A 113 -10.43 8.65 7.40
N LEU A 114 -11.22 9.03 6.41
CA LEU A 114 -12.02 8.09 5.63
C LEU A 114 -11.22 7.58 4.44
N VAL A 115 -11.09 6.26 4.32
CA VAL A 115 -10.41 5.59 3.20
C VAL A 115 -11.42 4.79 2.40
N VAL A 116 -11.58 5.13 1.12
CA VAL A 116 -12.52 4.49 0.20
C VAL A 116 -11.81 3.94 -1.04
N GLY A 117 -12.39 2.92 -1.65
CA GLY A 117 -11.91 2.32 -2.89
C GLY A 117 -11.92 0.79 -2.88
N ASP A 118 -11.03 0.19 -3.64
CA ASP A 118 -10.94 -1.25 -3.82
C ASP A 118 -10.05 -1.95 -2.75
N PHE A 119 -9.55 -3.17 -3.06
CA PHE A 119 -8.71 -3.92 -2.13
C PHE A 119 -7.37 -3.22 -1.81
N VAL A 120 -6.85 -2.37 -2.73
CA VAL A 120 -5.63 -1.60 -2.48
C VAL A 120 -5.91 -0.51 -1.43
N ALA A 121 -7.06 0.16 -1.52
CA ALA A 121 -7.52 1.09 -0.48
C ALA A 121 -7.69 0.39 0.88
N GLY A 122 -8.19 -0.86 0.86
CA GLY A 122 -8.27 -1.68 2.07
C GLY A 122 -6.91 -1.94 2.70
N ALA A 123 -5.89 -2.21 1.88
CA ALA A 123 -4.51 -2.40 2.33
C ALA A 123 -3.90 -1.09 2.87
N LEU A 124 -4.17 0.05 2.21
CA LEU A 124 -3.77 1.37 2.66
C LEU A 124 -4.39 1.71 4.03
N ALA A 125 -5.69 1.48 4.18
CA ALA A 125 -6.40 1.73 5.44
C ALA A 125 -5.78 0.92 6.60
N ASP A 126 -5.51 -0.37 6.39
CA ASP A 126 -4.84 -1.21 7.39
C ASP A 126 -3.45 -0.67 7.76
N GLY A 127 -2.70 -0.18 6.77
CA GLY A 127 -1.41 0.47 7.00
C GLY A 127 -1.50 1.78 7.78
N LEU A 128 -2.53 2.60 7.50
CA LEU A 128 -2.80 3.85 8.24
C LEU A 128 -3.29 3.59 9.66
N VAL A 129 -4.12 2.55 9.89
CA VAL A 129 -4.50 2.12 11.25
C VAL A 129 -3.25 1.83 12.06
N ALA A 130 -2.30 1.05 11.51
CA ALA A 130 -1.04 0.77 12.18
C ALA A 130 -0.17 2.03 12.36
N ALA A 131 -0.18 2.97 11.40
CA ALA A 131 0.59 4.21 11.47
C ALA A 131 0.09 5.14 12.60
N PHE A 132 -1.21 5.20 12.81
CA PHE A 132 -1.84 6.05 13.81
C PHE A 132 -2.30 5.30 15.08
N GLU A 133 -1.81 4.06 15.28
CA GLU A 133 -2.15 3.26 16.45
C GLU A 133 -1.85 4.01 17.76
N GLY A 134 -0.65 4.61 17.85
CA GLY A 134 -0.21 5.41 19.00
C GLY A 134 -0.79 6.83 19.06
N SER A 135 -1.60 7.28 18.10
CA SER A 135 -2.17 8.63 18.04
C SER A 135 -3.63 8.61 18.51
N PRO A 136 -3.93 9.01 19.77
CA PRO A 136 -5.30 8.95 20.31
C PRO A 136 -6.27 9.89 19.60
N GLY A 137 -5.77 10.99 19.01
CA GLY A 137 -6.58 11.98 18.30
C GLY A 137 -6.95 11.61 16.86
N VAL A 138 -6.62 10.40 16.38
CA VAL A 138 -6.85 9.99 14.99
C VAL A 138 -7.56 8.64 14.92
N VAL A 139 -8.64 8.57 14.15
CA VAL A 139 -9.37 7.35 13.81
C VAL A 139 -9.34 7.15 12.31
N VAL A 140 -8.98 5.97 11.84
CA VAL A 140 -9.02 5.60 10.42
C VAL A 140 -10.27 4.77 10.15
N GLU A 141 -11.15 5.30 9.32
CA GLU A 141 -12.40 4.68 8.88
C GLU A 141 -12.19 3.99 7.54
N LYS A 142 -12.17 2.67 7.56
CA LYS A 142 -12.04 1.84 6.36
C LYS A 142 -13.42 1.58 5.76
N ARG A 143 -13.70 2.14 4.59
CA ARG A 143 -14.90 1.91 3.78
C ARG A 143 -14.48 1.44 2.37
N SER A 144 -13.72 0.36 2.30
CA SER A 144 -13.28 -0.24 1.05
C SER A 144 -14.17 -1.40 0.65
N ASN A 145 -14.48 -1.53 -0.66
CA ASN A 145 -15.10 -2.69 -1.25
C ASN A 145 -14.08 -3.37 -2.16
N GLY A 146 -13.53 -4.52 -1.75
CA GLY A 146 -12.37 -5.16 -2.39
C GLY A 146 -12.56 -5.48 -3.87
N SER A 147 -13.79 -5.72 -4.32
CA SER A 147 -14.12 -6.07 -5.71
C SER A 147 -14.64 -4.88 -6.53
N SER A 148 -14.77 -3.70 -5.94
CA SER A 148 -15.24 -2.49 -6.62
C SER A 148 -14.20 -1.90 -7.55
N GLY A 149 -14.67 -1.01 -8.41
CA GLY A 149 -13.89 -0.21 -9.35
C GLY A 149 -14.75 0.93 -9.86
N LEU A 150 -14.29 1.59 -10.91
CA LEU A 150 -15.06 2.63 -11.63
C LEU A 150 -15.67 2.09 -12.94
N VAL A 151 -15.22 0.92 -13.42
CA VAL A 151 -15.78 0.28 -14.62
C VAL A 151 -17.13 -0.39 -14.32
N ARG A 152 -17.29 -0.96 -13.13
CA ARG A 152 -18.48 -1.69 -12.71
C ARG A 152 -19.30 -0.87 -11.70
N ASP A 153 -19.83 0.26 -12.16
CA ASP A 153 -20.78 1.08 -11.40
C ASP A 153 -22.10 0.37 -11.11
N ASP A 154 -22.49 -0.60 -11.97
CA ASP A 154 -23.59 -1.53 -11.72
C ASP A 154 -23.37 -2.43 -10.49
N PHE A 155 -22.12 -2.75 -10.14
CA PHE A 155 -21.78 -3.52 -8.96
C PHE A 155 -21.65 -2.65 -7.71
N TYR A 156 -20.96 -1.49 -7.81
CA TYR A 156 -20.79 -0.55 -6.71
C TYR A 156 -20.55 0.85 -7.27
N ASP A 157 -21.51 1.76 -7.06
CA ASP A 157 -21.45 3.15 -7.53
C ASP A 157 -20.82 4.04 -6.44
N TRP A 158 -19.51 4.30 -6.56
CA TRP A 158 -18.78 5.16 -5.64
C TRP A 158 -19.28 6.61 -5.64
N PRO A 159 -19.51 7.28 -6.79
CA PRO A 159 -20.08 8.62 -6.82
C PRO A 159 -21.40 8.75 -6.06
N SER A 160 -22.29 7.78 -6.17
CA SER A 160 -23.58 7.82 -5.46
C SER A 160 -23.46 7.48 -3.97
N THR A 161 -22.49 6.65 -3.58
CA THR A 161 -22.32 6.19 -2.20
C THR A 161 -21.52 7.18 -1.34
N LEU A 162 -20.55 7.86 -1.92
CA LEU A 162 -19.59 8.70 -1.21
C LEU A 162 -20.22 9.82 -0.36
N PRO A 163 -21.23 10.59 -0.85
CA PRO A 163 -21.82 11.67 -0.06
C PRO A 163 -22.47 11.19 1.24
N ALA A 164 -23.12 10.03 1.21
CA ALA A 164 -23.73 9.42 2.39
C ALA A 164 -22.67 9.04 3.43
N LEU A 165 -21.56 8.42 3.00
CA LEU A 165 -20.45 8.06 3.89
C LEU A 165 -19.81 9.29 4.54
N VAL A 166 -19.63 10.37 3.78
CA VAL A 166 -19.07 11.62 4.31
C VAL A 166 -20.03 12.28 5.31
N THR A 167 -21.32 12.26 5.03
CA THR A 167 -22.35 12.80 5.94
C THR A 167 -22.43 12.01 7.25
N GLU A 168 -22.36 10.69 7.18
CA GLU A 168 -22.40 9.80 8.34
C GLU A 168 -21.14 9.95 9.21
N LEU A 169 -19.97 9.87 8.60
CA LEU A 169 -18.69 9.77 9.30
C LEU A 169 -18.06 11.12 9.62
N LYS A 170 -18.43 12.17 8.91
CA LYS A 170 -17.88 13.53 9.04
C LYS A 170 -16.35 13.53 9.10
N PRO A 171 -15.67 12.98 8.07
CA PRO A 171 -14.22 12.85 8.08
C PRO A 171 -13.54 14.21 7.97
N SER A 172 -12.36 14.32 8.57
CA SER A 172 -11.47 15.47 8.41
C SER A 172 -10.60 15.37 7.14
N VAL A 173 -10.43 14.16 6.60
CA VAL A 173 -9.69 13.88 5.35
C VAL A 173 -10.36 12.69 4.67
N LEU A 174 -10.54 12.79 3.35
CA LEU A 174 -10.99 11.71 2.48
C LEU A 174 -9.82 11.20 1.64
N ILE A 175 -9.61 9.89 1.65
CA ILE A 175 -8.58 9.22 0.86
C ILE A 175 -9.27 8.27 -0.12
N ILE A 176 -8.94 8.41 -1.42
CA ILE A 176 -9.45 7.56 -2.50
C ILE A 176 -8.28 6.77 -3.08
N GLN A 177 -8.41 5.45 -3.17
CA GLN A 177 -7.48 4.59 -3.90
C GLN A 177 -8.27 3.48 -4.59
N ILE A 178 -8.33 3.51 -5.92
CA ILE A 178 -9.22 2.65 -6.71
C ILE A 178 -8.63 2.41 -8.09
N GLY A 179 -9.05 1.34 -8.77
CA GLY A 179 -8.73 1.08 -10.17
C GLY A 179 -7.99 -0.22 -10.44
N ALA A 180 -7.54 -0.94 -9.39
CA ALA A 180 -6.85 -2.22 -9.58
C ALA A 180 -7.74 -3.29 -10.23
N ASN A 181 -9.07 -3.19 -10.08
CA ASN A 181 -10.06 -4.08 -10.68
C ASN A 181 -10.59 -3.60 -12.03
N ASP A 182 -10.22 -2.41 -12.51
CA ASP A 182 -10.85 -1.74 -13.66
C ASP A 182 -10.31 -2.19 -15.03
N ARG A 183 -9.49 -3.23 -15.06
CA ARG A 183 -8.88 -3.77 -16.28
C ARG A 183 -9.84 -4.71 -17.02
N GLN A 184 -11.00 -4.21 -17.42
CA GLN A 184 -12.08 -4.96 -18.05
C GLN A 184 -12.86 -4.07 -19.03
N GLN A 185 -13.76 -4.67 -19.83
CA GLN A 185 -14.63 -3.92 -20.72
C GLN A 185 -15.49 -2.93 -19.93
N LEU A 186 -15.64 -1.72 -20.47
CA LEU A 186 -16.49 -0.68 -19.90
C LEU A 186 -17.80 -0.63 -20.69
N VAL A 187 -18.91 -0.69 -19.97
CA VAL A 187 -20.26 -0.57 -20.56
C VAL A 187 -20.69 0.89 -20.49
N THR A 188 -21.09 1.43 -21.63
CA THR A 188 -21.67 2.78 -21.77
C THR A 188 -23.05 2.69 -22.41
N SER A 189 -23.77 3.80 -22.48
CA SER A 189 -25.04 3.90 -23.20
C SER A 189 -24.91 3.62 -24.70
N GLU A 190 -23.72 3.86 -25.26
CA GLU A 190 -23.40 3.68 -26.68
C GLU A 190 -22.91 2.27 -27.02
N GLY A 191 -22.64 1.44 -26.01
CA GLY A 191 -22.16 0.09 -26.19
C GLY A 191 -21.03 -0.31 -25.24
N ARG A 192 -20.28 -1.34 -25.64
CA ARG A 192 -19.15 -1.86 -24.87
C ARG A 192 -17.83 -1.37 -25.47
N LEU A 193 -16.96 -0.86 -24.60
CA LEU A 193 -15.63 -0.42 -24.97
C LEU A 193 -14.60 -1.42 -24.45
N ASP A 194 -13.75 -1.88 -25.35
CA ASP A 194 -12.70 -2.84 -25.02
C ASP A 194 -11.57 -2.14 -24.23
N PHE A 195 -11.09 -2.83 -23.21
CA PHE A 195 -10.02 -2.34 -22.37
C PHE A 195 -8.75 -1.99 -23.19
N ARG A 196 -8.06 -0.91 -22.82
CA ARG A 196 -6.87 -0.34 -23.47
C ARG A 196 -7.11 0.37 -24.80
N THR A 197 -8.33 0.54 -25.24
CA THR A 197 -8.62 1.41 -26.39
C THR A 197 -8.74 2.86 -25.98
N ASP A 198 -8.47 3.80 -26.90
CA ASP A 198 -8.57 5.23 -26.59
C ASP A 198 -10.00 5.65 -26.19
N PRO A 199 -11.09 5.14 -26.81
CA PRO A 199 -12.45 5.37 -26.33
C PRO A 199 -12.69 4.88 -24.90
N TRP A 200 -12.08 3.72 -24.53
CA TRP A 200 -12.16 3.22 -23.17
C TRP A 200 -11.52 4.17 -22.16
N PHE A 201 -10.29 4.65 -22.47
CA PHE A 201 -9.61 5.58 -21.57
C PHE A 201 -10.32 6.93 -21.46
N ALA A 202 -10.93 7.42 -22.54
CA ALA A 202 -11.74 8.63 -22.52
C ALA A 202 -12.95 8.47 -21.59
N ALA A 203 -13.76 7.43 -21.78
CA ALA A 203 -14.93 7.14 -20.96
C ALA A 203 -14.56 6.82 -19.50
N TYR A 204 -13.46 6.12 -19.27
CA TYR A 204 -12.93 5.89 -17.93
C TYR A 204 -12.52 7.21 -17.24
N GLY A 205 -11.85 8.08 -17.97
CA GLY A 205 -11.48 9.42 -17.49
C GLY A 205 -12.70 10.24 -17.04
N GLU A 206 -13.81 10.17 -17.75
CA GLU A 206 -15.08 10.83 -17.34
C GLU A 206 -15.60 10.27 -16.01
N ARG A 207 -15.51 8.95 -15.77
CA ARG A 207 -15.89 8.35 -14.50
C ARG A 207 -14.98 8.78 -13.35
N VAL A 208 -13.68 8.91 -13.61
CA VAL A 208 -12.70 9.43 -12.64
C VAL A 208 -13.02 10.90 -12.30
N VAL A 209 -13.26 11.72 -13.31
CA VAL A 209 -13.65 13.14 -13.12
C VAL A 209 -14.95 13.24 -12.31
N ARG A 210 -15.95 12.41 -12.62
CA ARG A 210 -17.20 12.36 -11.86
C ARG A 210 -16.97 12.07 -10.38
N LEU A 211 -16.17 11.05 -10.05
CA LEU A 211 -15.86 10.74 -8.65
C LEU A 211 -15.06 11.86 -7.98
N ALA A 212 -14.08 12.45 -8.67
CA ALA A 212 -13.28 13.56 -8.15
C ALA A 212 -14.15 14.81 -7.88
N THR A 213 -15.11 15.10 -8.76
CA THR A 213 -16.07 16.20 -8.58
C THR A 213 -16.96 15.99 -7.37
N VAL A 214 -17.57 14.80 -7.25
CA VAL A 214 -18.41 14.44 -6.09
C VAL A 214 -17.61 14.50 -4.79
N ALA A 215 -16.35 14.04 -4.81
CA ALA A 215 -15.48 14.14 -3.65
C ALA A 215 -15.19 15.61 -3.26
N ALA A 216 -14.91 16.49 -4.23
CA ALA A 216 -14.67 17.90 -3.99
C ALA A 216 -15.91 18.64 -3.45
N GLU A 217 -17.11 18.27 -3.91
CA GLU A 217 -18.38 18.83 -3.43
C GLU A 217 -18.63 18.58 -1.94
N THR A 218 -18.02 17.55 -1.36
CA THR A 218 -18.09 17.28 0.09
C THR A 218 -17.38 18.31 0.95
N ARG A 219 -16.53 19.15 0.35
CA ARG A 219 -15.70 20.17 1.03
C ARG A 219 -14.73 19.60 2.07
N VAL A 220 -14.51 18.30 2.06
CA VAL A 220 -13.48 17.63 2.83
C VAL A 220 -12.20 17.60 2.01
N PRO A 221 -11.01 17.86 2.58
CA PRO A 221 -9.75 17.68 1.87
C PRO A 221 -9.63 16.27 1.28
N VAL A 222 -9.36 16.18 -0.02
CA VAL A 222 -9.30 14.91 -0.77
C VAL A 222 -7.86 14.58 -1.15
N ILE A 223 -7.45 13.36 -0.84
CA ILE A 223 -6.19 12.77 -1.28
C ILE A 223 -6.52 11.59 -2.20
N TRP A 224 -6.10 11.66 -3.46
CA TRP A 224 -6.15 10.50 -4.36
C TRP A 224 -4.80 9.82 -4.39
N VAL A 225 -4.76 8.55 -4.01
CA VAL A 225 -3.53 7.77 -3.96
C VAL A 225 -3.38 6.95 -5.23
N GLY A 226 -2.24 7.06 -5.88
CA GLY A 226 -1.94 6.30 -7.08
C GLY A 226 -1.86 4.80 -6.83
N LEU A 227 -2.02 4.03 -7.90
CA LEU A 227 -1.80 2.58 -7.88
C LEU A 227 -0.30 2.29 -7.89
N PRO A 228 0.19 1.35 -7.08
CA PRO A 228 1.57 0.89 -7.12
C PRO A 228 1.82 -0.05 -8.31
N ALA A 229 3.07 -0.40 -8.54
CA ALA A 229 3.43 -1.48 -9.46
C ALA A 229 2.91 -2.84 -8.99
N PHE A 230 2.65 -3.74 -9.94
CA PHE A 230 2.18 -5.11 -9.71
C PHE A 230 3.12 -6.09 -10.44
N ARG A 231 3.13 -7.38 -10.04
CA ARG A 231 3.98 -8.38 -10.70
C ARG A 231 3.68 -8.57 -12.19
N PRO A 232 2.41 -8.62 -12.65
CA PRO A 232 2.14 -8.66 -14.08
C PRO A 232 2.53 -7.34 -14.74
N GLN A 233 3.49 -7.37 -15.68
CA GLN A 233 4.01 -6.17 -16.35
C GLN A 233 2.92 -5.35 -17.04
N ASN A 234 1.96 -6.03 -17.67
CA ASN A 234 0.82 -5.36 -18.30
C ASN A 234 -0.07 -4.63 -17.28
N MET A 235 -0.23 -5.16 -16.06
CA MET A 235 -0.96 -4.48 -14.99
C MET A 235 -0.20 -3.26 -14.47
N THR A 236 1.12 -3.37 -14.42
CA THR A 236 2.01 -2.25 -14.05
C THR A 236 1.93 -1.11 -15.07
N ALA A 237 1.98 -1.42 -16.37
CA ALA A 237 1.83 -0.41 -17.42
C ALA A 237 0.45 0.27 -17.40
N ASP A 238 -0.60 -0.53 -17.17
CA ASP A 238 -1.97 0.01 -17.03
C ASP A 238 -2.07 0.93 -15.81
N ALA A 239 -1.50 0.55 -14.67
CA ALA A 239 -1.49 1.37 -13.45
C ALA A 239 -0.82 2.73 -13.67
N LEU A 240 0.28 2.80 -14.42
CA LEU A 240 0.93 4.08 -14.78
C LEU A 240 -0.01 4.97 -15.58
N ARG A 241 -0.68 4.41 -16.61
CA ARG A 241 -1.62 5.18 -17.44
C ARG A 241 -2.83 5.66 -16.62
N LEU A 242 -3.36 4.82 -15.75
CA LEU A 242 -4.45 5.19 -14.84
C LEU A 242 -4.02 6.29 -13.85
N ASN A 243 -2.82 6.20 -13.28
CA ASN A 243 -2.28 7.22 -12.38
C ASN A 243 -2.18 8.60 -13.04
N THR A 244 -1.87 8.66 -14.34
CA THR A 244 -1.87 9.92 -15.09
C THR A 244 -3.27 10.54 -15.14
N ILE A 245 -4.31 9.72 -15.36
CA ILE A 245 -5.71 10.16 -15.38
C ILE A 245 -6.14 10.63 -13.99
N TYR A 246 -5.79 9.88 -12.93
CA TYR A 246 -6.15 10.23 -11.55
C TYR A 246 -5.52 11.55 -11.13
N ARG A 247 -4.22 11.72 -11.38
CA ARG A 247 -3.50 12.96 -11.06
C ARG A 247 -4.17 14.16 -11.74
N ALA A 248 -4.36 14.09 -13.05
CA ALA A 248 -4.97 15.18 -13.81
C ALA A 248 -6.39 15.53 -13.35
N SER A 249 -7.18 14.52 -12.96
CA SER A 249 -8.57 14.70 -12.53
C SER A 249 -8.68 15.29 -11.14
N ILE A 250 -7.88 14.77 -10.18
CA ILE A 250 -7.98 15.25 -8.80
C ILE A 250 -7.37 16.64 -8.61
N GLU A 251 -6.29 16.97 -9.33
CA GLU A 251 -5.68 18.29 -9.31
C GLU A 251 -6.65 19.36 -9.86
N LYS A 252 -7.40 19.04 -10.93
CA LYS A 252 -8.48 19.91 -11.43
C LYS A 252 -9.61 20.13 -10.42
N ALA A 253 -9.85 19.13 -9.57
CA ALA A 253 -10.85 19.20 -8.50
C ALA A 253 -10.30 19.80 -7.19
N ASN A 254 -9.11 20.43 -7.23
CA ASN A 254 -8.39 20.99 -6.07
C ASN A 254 -8.08 19.97 -4.96
N GLY A 255 -7.98 18.70 -5.30
CA GLY A 255 -7.48 17.65 -4.41
C GLY A 255 -5.98 17.42 -4.61
N GLU A 256 -5.42 16.56 -3.76
CA GLU A 256 -4.02 16.20 -3.78
C GLU A 256 -3.83 14.79 -4.38
N PHE A 257 -2.86 14.63 -5.29
CA PHE A 257 -2.43 13.32 -5.75
C PHE A 257 -1.17 12.89 -4.99
N VAL A 258 -1.20 11.68 -4.40
CA VAL A 258 -0.05 11.08 -3.74
C VAL A 258 0.44 9.89 -4.56
N ASP A 259 1.68 9.99 -5.03
CA ASP A 259 2.34 8.92 -5.75
C ASP A 259 3.01 7.93 -4.78
N VAL A 260 2.76 6.66 -4.98
CA VAL A 260 3.33 5.58 -4.17
C VAL A 260 4.26 4.67 -4.97
N TRP A 261 4.51 5.02 -6.23
CA TRP A 261 5.20 4.19 -7.21
C TRP A 261 6.58 3.73 -6.76
N GLU A 262 7.43 4.70 -6.38
CA GLU A 262 8.82 4.44 -5.99
C GLU A 262 8.96 3.48 -4.80
N GLY A 263 7.94 3.35 -3.98
CA GLY A 263 7.92 2.42 -2.86
C GLY A 263 7.93 0.95 -3.26
N PHE A 264 7.54 0.63 -4.51
CA PHE A 264 7.24 -0.72 -4.94
C PHE A 264 7.93 -1.13 -6.27
N VAL A 265 8.93 -0.34 -6.67
CA VAL A 265 9.79 -0.60 -7.83
C VAL A 265 11.26 -0.51 -7.47
N ASP A 266 12.14 -1.09 -8.29
CA ASP A 266 13.58 -0.90 -8.24
C ASP A 266 14.01 0.39 -8.98
N GLN A 267 15.33 0.65 -9.07
CA GLN A 267 15.89 1.83 -9.73
C GLN A 267 15.57 1.89 -11.21
N GLU A 268 15.29 0.74 -11.84
CA GLU A 268 14.90 0.63 -13.24
C GLU A 268 13.37 0.68 -13.44
N GLY A 269 12.61 0.95 -12.37
CA GLY A 269 11.15 1.03 -12.41
C GLY A 269 10.43 -0.32 -12.48
N ARG A 270 11.11 -1.44 -12.19
CA ARG A 270 10.52 -2.79 -12.23
C ARG A 270 9.93 -3.15 -10.87
N PHE A 271 8.83 -3.88 -10.89
CA PHE A 271 8.16 -4.38 -9.68
C PHE A 271 9.08 -5.18 -8.77
N ILE A 272 9.04 -4.90 -7.47
CA ILE A 272 9.77 -5.64 -6.43
C ILE A 272 8.82 -6.34 -5.46
N VAL A 273 9.22 -7.54 -5.01
CA VAL A 273 8.53 -8.29 -3.94
C VAL A 273 9.07 -7.89 -2.57
N THR A 274 10.39 -7.71 -2.49
CA THR A 274 11.15 -7.36 -1.29
C THR A 274 11.76 -5.98 -1.50
N GLY A 275 11.71 -5.14 -0.49
CA GLY A 275 12.29 -3.79 -0.52
C GLY A 275 12.42 -3.25 0.89
N SER A 276 12.92 -2.03 1.04
CA SER A 276 13.06 -1.38 2.33
C SER A 276 11.70 -1.13 2.96
N ASP A 277 11.56 -1.41 4.25
CA ASP A 277 10.43 -0.93 5.06
C ASP A 277 10.59 0.57 5.38
N ILE A 278 9.75 1.08 6.28
CA ILE A 278 9.80 2.47 6.74
C ILE A 278 11.07 2.81 7.55
N ASN A 279 11.80 1.80 8.02
CA ASN A 279 13.05 1.93 8.80
C ASN A 279 14.28 1.60 7.94
N GLY A 280 14.11 1.39 6.63
CA GLY A 280 15.20 1.03 5.72
C GLY A 280 15.59 -0.46 5.75
N GLN A 281 14.88 -1.32 6.50
CA GLN A 281 15.19 -2.73 6.59
C GLN A 281 14.63 -3.51 5.38
N PRO A 282 15.39 -4.44 4.80
CA PRO A 282 14.92 -5.24 3.69
C PRO A 282 13.86 -6.25 4.18
N VAL A 283 12.62 -6.07 3.73
CA VAL A 283 11.49 -6.92 4.10
C VAL A 283 10.65 -7.27 2.87
N ARG A 284 9.86 -8.32 3.01
CA ARG A 284 8.90 -8.67 1.98
C ARG A 284 7.70 -7.71 2.05
N LEU A 285 7.45 -6.99 0.95
CA LEU A 285 6.39 -5.99 0.84
C LEU A 285 5.10 -6.56 0.19
N ARG A 286 5.25 -7.55 -0.69
CA ARG A 286 4.14 -8.08 -1.52
C ARG A 286 3.88 -9.55 -1.23
N GLY A 287 2.63 -9.96 -1.39
CA GLY A 287 2.21 -11.36 -1.34
C GLY A 287 2.85 -12.23 -2.43
N ASN A 288 2.60 -13.54 -2.36
CA ASN A 288 3.10 -14.50 -3.37
C ASN A 288 2.52 -14.24 -4.76
N ASP A 289 1.30 -13.70 -4.81
CA ASP A 289 0.59 -13.32 -6.04
C ASP A 289 1.20 -12.07 -6.72
N GLY A 290 1.99 -11.27 -5.98
CA GLY A 290 2.53 -10.00 -6.45
C GLY A 290 1.47 -8.90 -6.63
N ILE A 291 0.27 -9.10 -6.07
CA ILE A 291 -0.86 -8.19 -6.11
C ILE A 291 -1.18 -7.68 -4.72
N ASN A 292 -1.32 -8.57 -3.74
CA ASN A 292 -1.62 -8.24 -2.36
C ASN A 292 -0.38 -7.76 -1.59
N PHE A 293 -0.61 -7.08 -0.46
CA PHE A 293 0.42 -6.51 0.40
C PHE A 293 0.60 -7.34 1.67
N THR A 294 1.85 -7.46 2.13
CA THR A 294 2.17 -7.95 3.48
C THR A 294 1.92 -6.85 4.52
N GLY A 295 2.01 -7.15 5.81
CA GLY A 295 1.95 -6.13 6.87
C GLY A 295 2.94 -4.98 6.65
N PRO A 296 4.25 -5.25 6.47
CA PRO A 296 5.23 -4.21 6.12
C PRO A 296 4.90 -3.47 4.83
N GLY A 297 4.37 -4.15 3.82
CA GLY A 297 3.95 -3.51 2.56
C GLY A 297 2.79 -2.53 2.74
N LYS A 298 1.79 -2.88 3.55
CA LYS A 298 0.69 -1.99 3.93
C LYS A 298 1.20 -0.76 4.69
N ARG A 299 2.12 -0.96 5.65
CA ARG A 299 2.72 0.14 6.42
C ARG A 299 3.55 1.05 5.52
N LYS A 300 4.28 0.51 4.55
CA LYS A 300 5.01 1.30 3.55
C LYS A 300 4.07 2.07 2.64
N LEU A 301 2.96 1.48 2.19
CA LEU A 301 1.94 2.17 1.40
C LEU A 301 1.38 3.38 2.17
N ALA A 302 1.05 3.17 3.44
CA ALA A 302 0.58 4.24 4.33
C ALA A 302 1.64 5.34 4.55
N PHE A 303 2.92 5.01 4.61
CA PHE A 303 4.01 5.96 4.81
C PHE A 303 4.03 7.09 3.78
N TYR A 304 3.74 6.79 2.51
CA TYR A 304 3.67 7.81 1.45
C TYR A 304 2.53 8.80 1.65
N VAL A 305 1.44 8.36 2.27
CA VAL A 305 0.23 9.15 2.48
C VAL A 305 0.25 9.87 3.84
N GLU A 306 0.98 9.33 4.79
CA GLU A 306 0.99 9.77 6.18
C GLU A 306 1.35 11.24 6.35
N LYS A 307 2.32 11.76 5.57
CA LYS A 307 2.71 13.17 5.62
C LYS A 307 1.54 14.11 5.24
N SER A 308 0.83 13.79 4.18
CA SER A 308 -0.32 14.56 3.72
C SER A 308 -1.47 14.50 4.73
N VAL A 309 -1.75 13.31 5.26
CA VAL A 309 -2.76 13.13 6.32
C VAL A 309 -2.42 13.97 7.55
N ARG A 310 -1.18 13.89 8.06
CA ARG A 310 -0.73 14.68 9.21
C ARG A 310 -0.90 16.17 8.99
N ARG A 311 -0.61 16.67 7.81
CA ARG A 311 -0.79 18.09 7.46
C ARG A 311 -2.25 18.54 7.62
N TYR A 312 -3.22 17.73 7.20
CA TYR A 312 -4.65 18.06 7.33
C TYR A 312 -5.21 17.85 8.73
N LEU A 313 -4.64 16.94 9.51
CA LEU A 313 -5.09 16.66 10.87
C LEU A 313 -4.43 17.57 11.92
N GLY A 314 -3.25 18.13 11.61
CA GLY A 314 -2.52 19.04 12.50
C GLY A 314 -2.14 18.37 13.82
N ASP A 315 -2.26 19.10 14.93
CA ASP A 315 -1.81 18.69 16.27
C ASP A 315 -2.45 17.39 16.77
N MET A 316 -3.63 17.02 16.26
CA MET A 316 -4.31 15.77 16.63
C MET A 316 -3.52 14.50 16.28
N THR A 317 -2.48 14.62 15.45
CA THR A 317 -1.57 13.51 15.13
C THR A 317 -0.46 13.31 16.16
N SER A 318 -0.22 14.30 17.03
CA SER A 318 0.81 14.24 18.07
C SER A 318 0.23 13.67 19.36
N PRO A 319 0.74 12.53 19.88
CA PRO A 319 0.26 11.96 21.14
C PRO A 319 0.49 12.89 22.34
N ASP A 320 1.53 13.70 22.30
CA ASP A 320 1.92 14.56 23.41
C ASP A 320 1.10 15.85 23.44
N LEU A 321 0.85 16.46 22.26
CA LEU A 321 0.04 17.68 22.16
C LEU A 321 -1.44 17.42 22.47
N VAL A 322 -1.96 16.25 22.09
CA VAL A 322 -3.35 15.86 22.36
C VAL A 322 -3.60 15.62 23.86
N ARG A 323 -2.56 15.26 24.62
CA ARG A 323 -2.64 15.09 26.08
C ARG A 323 -2.54 16.41 26.86
N LEU A 324 -2.08 17.48 26.20
CA LEU A 324 -2.06 18.82 26.75
C LEU A 324 -3.47 19.44 26.65
N ASP A 325 -4.41 18.97 27.43
CA ASP A 325 -5.63 19.73 27.64
C ASP A 325 -5.38 20.84 28.67
N ALA A 326 -6.29 21.83 28.75
CA ALA A 326 -6.14 22.98 29.63
C ALA A 326 -6.01 22.62 31.11
N SER A 327 -6.37 21.37 31.50
CA SER A 327 -6.26 20.87 32.87
C SER A 327 -4.93 20.18 33.15
N ASN A 328 -4.18 19.80 32.10
CA ASN A 328 -2.89 19.12 32.18
C ASN A 328 -1.72 19.95 31.61
N LEU A 329 -1.96 21.21 31.26
CA LEU A 329 -0.87 22.12 30.99
C LEU A 329 -0.02 22.13 32.28
N PRO A 330 1.31 21.83 32.21
CA PRO A 330 2.17 22.09 33.33
C PRO A 330 1.95 23.57 33.63
N GLU A 331 1.41 23.84 34.81
CA GLU A 331 1.33 25.19 35.31
C GLU A 331 2.73 25.74 35.15
N LEU A 332 2.96 26.63 34.21
CA LEU A 332 4.15 27.46 34.18
C LEU A 332 4.04 28.27 35.42
N ILE A 333 4.41 27.63 36.54
CA ILE A 333 4.58 28.31 37.81
C ILE A 333 5.62 29.38 37.49
N SER A 334 5.16 30.57 37.30
CA SER A 334 5.99 31.74 37.32
C SER A 334 6.49 31.89 38.78
N LEU A 335 7.39 30.98 39.16
CA LEU A 335 8.15 31.20 40.39
C LEU A 335 8.84 32.55 40.26
N PRO A 336 8.68 33.43 41.25
CA PRO A 336 9.37 34.69 41.20
C PRO A 336 10.88 34.43 40.99
N PRO A 337 11.56 35.25 40.21
CA PRO A 337 12.96 35.01 39.80
C PRO A 337 13.91 34.70 40.95
N SER A 338 13.54 35.02 42.18
CA SER A 338 14.30 34.79 43.42
C SER A 338 14.26 33.33 43.93
N GLU A 339 13.33 32.49 43.45
CA GLU A 339 13.19 31.10 43.92
C GLU A 339 13.72 30.04 42.93
N ASN A 340 14.16 30.46 41.75
CA ASN A 340 14.80 29.59 40.74
C ASN A 340 16.27 29.27 41.12
N LYS A 341 16.50 28.64 42.25
CA LYS A 341 17.84 28.17 42.64
C LYS A 341 18.37 26.98 41.86
N GLY A 342 17.71 26.57 40.79
CA GLY A 342 18.07 25.41 39.98
C GLY A 342 18.24 25.67 38.49
N ILE A 343 17.93 26.85 38.00
CA ILE A 343 18.22 27.17 36.59
C ILE A 343 19.67 27.62 36.52
N VAL A 344 20.54 26.70 36.12
CA VAL A 344 21.85 27.06 35.62
C VAL A 344 21.61 27.85 34.34
N THR A 345 21.53 29.16 34.42
CA THR A 345 21.64 30.03 33.24
C THR A 345 23.05 29.89 32.73
N THR A 346 23.27 29.00 31.78
CA THR A 346 24.46 29.06 30.95
C THR A 346 24.43 30.42 30.25
N PRO A 347 25.48 31.25 30.35
CA PRO A 347 25.57 32.49 29.60
C PRO A 347 25.35 32.16 28.11
N PRO A 348 24.75 33.06 27.34
CA PRO A 348 24.59 32.83 25.91
C PRO A 348 25.97 32.52 25.33
N ILE A 349 26.06 31.34 24.70
CA ILE A 349 27.29 30.95 24.00
C ILE A 349 27.35 31.81 22.75
N ASP A 350 28.44 32.51 22.59
CA ASP A 350 28.66 33.34 21.41
C ASP A 350 28.69 32.44 20.18
N LEU A 351 28.00 32.80 19.11
CA LEU A 351 27.88 31.99 17.89
C LEU A 351 29.25 31.76 17.20
N PHE A 352 30.27 32.49 17.64
CA PHE A 352 31.66 32.46 17.18
C PHE A 352 32.64 32.18 18.32
N ASP A 353 32.29 31.28 19.26
CA ASP A 353 33.27 30.86 20.27
C ASP A 353 34.27 29.87 19.62
N PRO A 354 35.51 30.26 19.35
CA PRO A 354 36.50 29.42 18.69
C PRO A 354 36.84 28.16 19.51
N GLU A 355 36.59 28.15 20.81
CA GLU A 355 36.86 27.02 21.70
C GLU A 355 35.73 25.96 21.57
N LEU A 356 34.48 26.36 21.24
CA LEU A 356 33.34 25.46 21.09
C LEU A 356 33.13 25.01 19.64
N ASP A 357 33.51 25.84 18.67
CA ASP A 357 33.36 25.49 17.23
C ASP A 357 34.47 24.56 16.73
N GLY A 358 35.37 24.08 17.61
CA GLY A 358 36.41 23.12 17.25
C GLY A 358 37.37 23.64 16.16
N ALA A 359 37.48 24.97 16.02
CA ALA A 359 38.34 25.58 15.00
C ALA A 359 39.84 25.27 15.23
N GLU A 360 40.19 24.80 16.40
CA GLU A 360 41.59 24.48 16.75
C GLU A 360 41.85 22.99 17.03
N GLU A 361 40.85 22.18 17.42
CA GLU A 361 41.05 20.74 17.66
C GLU A 361 39.84 19.88 17.26
N LEU A 362 40.02 18.94 16.35
CA LEU A 362 39.12 17.81 16.20
C LEU A 362 39.25 16.92 17.45
N LEU A 363 38.15 16.59 18.09
CA LEU A 363 38.07 15.67 19.24
C LEU A 363 38.88 14.40 18.95
N GLY A 364 40.08 14.31 19.55
CA GLY A 364 40.98 13.15 19.50
C GLY A 364 42.25 13.25 18.69
N GLU A 365 42.53 14.34 17.99
CA GLU A 365 43.81 14.53 17.32
C GLU A 365 44.70 15.55 18.07
N THR A 366 45.87 15.07 18.55
CA THR A 366 46.96 15.96 18.92
C THR A 366 47.43 16.67 17.65
N ARG A 367 47.35 17.99 17.66
CA ARG A 367 47.79 18.87 16.55
C ARG A 367 49.23 18.49 16.17
N PRO A 368 49.47 18.04 14.94
CA PRO A 368 50.87 17.84 14.51
C PRO A 368 51.57 19.19 14.55
N PRO A 369 52.85 19.24 14.97
CA PRO A 369 53.58 20.48 15.06
C PRO A 369 53.50 21.21 13.71
N SER A 370 53.15 22.48 13.73
CA SER A 370 53.02 23.34 12.56
C SER A 370 54.27 23.19 11.67
N SER A 371 54.10 22.62 10.48
CA SER A 371 55.23 22.50 9.55
C SER A 371 55.78 23.89 9.23
N PRO A 372 57.10 24.09 9.31
CA PRO A 372 57.69 25.36 8.93
C PRO A 372 57.59 25.68 7.45
N PHE A 373 56.97 24.80 6.68
CA PHE A 373 56.73 24.98 5.23
C PHE A 373 55.27 25.24 4.96
N PRO A 374 54.89 26.21 4.09
CA PRO A 374 53.53 26.53 3.75
C PRO A 374 52.82 25.30 3.15
N THR A 375 51.63 25.01 3.65
CA THR A 375 50.82 23.89 3.14
C THR A 375 50.39 24.17 1.69
N PRO A 376 50.01 23.12 0.91
CA PRO A 376 49.48 23.32 -0.45
C PRO A 376 48.27 24.29 -0.49
N ARG A 377 47.49 24.35 0.58
CA ARG A 377 46.40 25.32 0.75
C ARG A 377 46.91 26.75 0.91
N ASP A 378 47.94 26.93 1.72
CA ASP A 378 48.54 28.26 1.94
C ASP A 378 49.16 28.78 0.63
N GLN A 379 49.78 27.90 -0.14
CA GLN A 379 50.36 28.25 -1.45
C GLN A 379 49.28 28.61 -2.47
N LEU A 380 48.12 27.92 -2.46
CA LEU A 380 46.98 28.27 -3.30
C LEU A 380 46.41 29.65 -2.92
N VAL A 381 46.25 29.92 -1.63
CA VAL A 381 45.66 31.16 -1.14
C VAL A 381 46.63 32.36 -1.36
N GLN A 382 47.95 32.16 -1.15
CA GLN A 382 48.94 33.23 -1.30
C GLN A 382 49.40 33.46 -2.73
N ASN A 383 49.52 32.38 -3.54
CA ASN A 383 50.16 32.44 -4.84
C ASN A 383 49.22 32.11 -6.01
N GLY A 384 47.95 31.73 -5.71
CA GLY A 384 46.98 31.33 -6.75
C GLY A 384 47.34 30.04 -7.50
N ARG A 385 48.31 29.26 -7.01
CA ARG A 385 48.78 28.03 -7.66
C ARG A 385 48.95 26.90 -6.65
N LEU A 386 48.44 25.71 -6.99
CA LEU A 386 48.74 24.48 -6.28
C LEU A 386 50.11 23.94 -6.70
N PRO A 387 50.95 23.47 -5.75
CA PRO A 387 52.18 22.76 -6.08
C PRO A 387 51.86 21.47 -6.87
N ASP A 388 52.81 21.07 -7.73
CA ASP A 388 52.64 19.81 -8.47
C ASP A 388 52.56 18.63 -7.47
N PRO A 389 51.59 17.73 -7.68
CA PRO A 389 51.41 16.59 -6.77
C PRO A 389 52.62 15.66 -6.85
N PRO A 390 53.03 15.05 -5.72
CA PRO A 390 54.15 14.12 -5.71
C PRO A 390 53.94 12.91 -6.57
N VAL A 391 55.00 12.35 -7.13
CA VAL A 391 55.00 11.14 -7.98
C VAL A 391 54.30 9.99 -7.22
N GLY A 392 53.32 9.35 -7.90
CA GLY A 392 52.56 8.22 -7.33
C GLY A 392 51.14 8.58 -6.85
N ARG A 393 50.75 9.85 -6.81
CA ARG A 393 49.37 10.25 -6.61
C ARG A 393 48.57 10.15 -7.90
N VAL A 394 47.27 9.90 -7.81
CA VAL A 394 46.35 9.76 -8.95
C VAL A 394 46.24 11.02 -9.80
N ASP A 395 46.47 12.18 -9.18
CA ASP A 395 46.45 13.53 -9.80
C ASP A 395 47.81 13.95 -10.37
N TYR A 396 48.84 13.11 -10.29
CA TYR A 396 50.14 13.39 -10.88
C TYR A 396 50.12 13.18 -12.40
N VAL A 397 50.10 14.28 -13.18
CA VAL A 397 50.20 14.24 -14.65
C VAL A 397 51.59 14.78 -15.05
N LYS A 398 52.42 13.92 -15.64
CA LYS A 398 53.71 14.29 -16.18
C LYS A 398 53.51 15.24 -17.37
N ARG A 399 53.70 16.57 -17.17
CA ARG A 399 53.62 17.53 -18.29
C ARG A 399 54.85 17.38 -19.18
N PRO A 400 54.69 17.33 -20.51
CA PRO A 400 55.86 17.39 -21.39
C PRO A 400 56.56 18.73 -21.21
N ALA A 401 57.89 18.71 -21.23
CA ALA A 401 58.73 19.90 -21.09
C ALA A 401 58.35 20.91 -22.20
N GLN A 402 57.96 22.12 -21.80
CA GLN A 402 57.77 23.21 -22.75
C GLN A 402 59.13 23.60 -23.33
N THR A 403 59.35 23.29 -24.61
CA THR A 403 60.48 23.80 -25.36
C THR A 403 60.26 25.29 -25.56
N THR A 404 61.01 26.13 -24.82
CA THR A 404 61.08 27.57 -25.07
C THR A 404 61.75 27.76 -26.43
N VAL A 405 60.93 28.10 -27.42
CA VAL A 405 61.46 28.63 -28.70
C VAL A 405 61.93 30.04 -28.43
N ALA A 406 63.25 30.24 -28.44
CA ALA A 406 63.84 31.55 -28.47
C ALA A 406 63.51 32.17 -29.84
N THR A 407 62.82 33.27 -29.84
CA THR A 407 62.60 34.12 -31.02
C THR A 407 63.85 34.96 -31.26
N PRO A 408 64.32 35.12 -32.53
CA PRO A 408 65.54 35.86 -32.87
C PRO A 408 65.46 37.35 -32.70
#